data_7af150b1e331601091590466f3878293
#
_entry.id   7af150b1e331601091590466f3878293
#
_cell.length_a   1.000
_cell.length_b   1.000
_cell.length_c   1.000
_cell.angle_alpha   90.00
_cell.angle_beta   90.00
_cell.angle_gamma   90.00
#
_symmetry.space_group_name_H-M   'P 1'
#
loop_
_entity.id
_entity.type
_entity.pdbx_description
1 polymer ?
#
loop_
_entity_poly.entity_id
_entity_poly.type
_entity_poly.pdbx_seq_one_letter_code
_entity_poly.pdbx_strand_id
1 'polypeptide(L)'
;MLAYYVHDLNPLIFRIYDNVGPRWYGLAYVLAFISSYLLFRCLAKSGYADLPVSKVGDFITGAALFGVIIGGRLGYVFFYKPEMLREPLSILKVWEGGMSSHGGMLGLLAFTFYFSWRHKISWTNLGDNLVVTAPLGLFFGRCANFINGELYGRITNVSWAMQFPKELLDHPDEAARAIIACNKIDPSLTTPDAIVAAVPREPAVKEALRTILTPRHPSQLYEAFFEGVVLFAILWFVPTRMRQPNGVLTGLFFVCYAIFRIVVETFREPDASLIGGFTRGQFFSLFLIAIGIAFIIVAKLRPTFPKKLQAPTSKHQRSSKLQ
;
A
#
# COMPACT_ATOMS: atom_id res chain seq x y z
N MET A 1 -35.82 5.09 5.50
CA MET A 1 -34.65 4.34 5.02
C MET A 1 -33.42 5.23 5.17
N LEU A 2 -32.32 4.70 5.67
CA LEU A 2 -31.04 5.43 5.64
C LEU A 2 -30.64 5.61 4.17
N ALA A 3 -30.39 6.85 3.74
CA ALA A 3 -29.88 7.14 2.40
C ALA A 3 -28.36 6.97 2.44
N TYR A 4 -27.87 5.81 1.97
CA TYR A 4 -26.44 5.57 1.87
C TYR A 4 -25.81 6.38 0.75
N TYR A 5 -24.54 6.73 0.94
CA TYR A 5 -23.76 7.40 -0.09
C TYR A 5 -23.43 6.42 -1.23
N VAL A 6 -23.86 6.75 -2.43
CA VAL A 6 -23.42 6.04 -3.65
C VAL A 6 -22.09 6.64 -4.09
N HIS A 7 -21.05 5.82 -4.16
CA HIS A 7 -19.71 6.24 -4.53
C HIS A 7 -19.67 6.74 -5.98
N ASP A 8 -19.24 8.00 -6.16
CA ASP A 8 -19.24 8.70 -7.45
C ASP A 8 -17.94 9.41 -7.76
N LEU A 9 -16.85 9.05 -7.07
CA LEU A 9 -15.54 9.65 -7.32
C LEU A 9 -14.97 9.18 -8.66
N ASN A 10 -14.36 10.13 -9.39
CA ASN A 10 -13.75 9.82 -10.68
C ASN A 10 -12.30 9.32 -10.48
N PRO A 11 -11.91 8.17 -11.03
CA PRO A 11 -10.54 7.66 -10.99
C PRO A 11 -9.51 8.55 -11.68
N LEU A 12 -9.95 9.40 -12.63
CA LEU A 12 -9.12 10.38 -13.33
C LEU A 12 -9.12 11.71 -12.57
N ILE A 13 -7.96 12.31 -12.37
CA ILE A 13 -7.82 13.65 -11.81
C ILE A 13 -8.41 14.67 -12.79
N PHE A 14 -8.03 14.55 -14.08
CA PHE A 14 -8.64 15.27 -15.19
C PHE A 14 -8.51 14.45 -16.48
N ARG A 15 -9.32 14.77 -17.47
CA ARG A 15 -9.32 14.12 -18.78
C ARG A 15 -8.53 14.91 -19.77
N ILE A 16 -7.69 14.23 -20.55
CA ILE A 16 -7.00 14.78 -21.70
C ILE A 16 -7.79 14.42 -22.96
N TYR A 17 -8.12 13.15 -23.13
CA TYR A 17 -8.88 12.63 -24.26
C TYR A 17 -9.58 11.33 -23.84
N ASP A 18 -10.87 11.16 -24.15
CA ASP A 18 -11.70 10.00 -23.76
C ASP A 18 -11.52 9.58 -22.28
N ASN A 19 -11.00 8.40 -22.04
CA ASN A 19 -10.67 7.86 -20.72
C ASN A 19 -9.17 7.90 -20.41
N VAL A 20 -8.41 8.75 -21.14
CA VAL A 20 -6.98 8.96 -20.95
C VAL A 20 -6.75 10.22 -20.11
N GLY A 21 -5.97 10.09 -19.07
CA GLY A 21 -5.61 11.17 -18.17
C GLY A 21 -4.86 10.67 -16.94
N PRO A 22 -4.26 11.58 -16.15
CA PRO A 22 -3.61 11.22 -14.90
C PRO A 22 -4.63 10.64 -13.92
N ARG A 23 -4.25 9.53 -13.30
CA ARG A 23 -5.08 8.80 -12.33
C ARG A 23 -4.62 9.08 -10.91
N TRP A 24 -5.56 9.11 -9.97
CA TRP A 24 -5.27 9.22 -8.55
C TRP A 24 -4.32 8.13 -8.06
N TYR A 25 -4.38 6.94 -8.66
CA TYR A 25 -3.48 5.83 -8.34
C TYR A 25 -2.02 6.16 -8.66
N GLY A 26 -1.76 6.79 -9.82
CA GLY A 26 -0.42 7.27 -10.19
C GLY A 26 0.09 8.34 -9.21
N LEU A 27 -0.78 9.30 -8.85
CA LEU A 27 -0.44 10.32 -7.86
C LEU A 27 -0.14 9.70 -6.48
N ALA A 28 -0.89 8.68 -6.07
CA ALA A 28 -0.65 7.97 -4.81
C ALA A 28 0.76 7.35 -4.74
N TYR A 29 1.24 6.74 -5.84
CA TYR A 29 2.62 6.25 -5.92
C TYR A 29 3.65 7.38 -5.83
N VAL A 30 3.42 8.49 -6.54
CA VAL A 30 4.32 9.66 -6.48
C VAL A 30 4.39 10.20 -5.04
N LEU A 31 3.25 10.36 -4.38
CA LEU A 31 3.18 10.82 -2.98
C LEU A 31 3.85 9.83 -2.03
N ALA A 32 3.70 8.52 -2.26
CA ALA A 32 4.37 7.49 -1.48
C ALA A 32 5.90 7.60 -1.58
N PHE A 33 6.45 7.78 -2.78
CA PHE A 33 7.89 7.93 -2.96
C PHE A 33 8.43 9.25 -2.43
N ILE A 34 7.71 10.37 -2.62
CA ILE A 34 8.10 11.67 -2.08
C ILE A 34 8.10 11.62 -0.54
N SER A 35 7.04 11.10 0.07
CA SER A 35 6.95 10.99 1.53
C SER A 35 8.03 10.07 2.07
N SER A 36 8.30 8.93 1.41
CA SER A 36 9.39 8.02 1.79
C SER A 36 10.75 8.72 1.72
N TYR A 37 11.02 9.48 0.66
CA TYR A 37 12.26 10.26 0.53
C TYR A 37 12.42 11.28 1.66
N LEU A 38 11.38 12.07 1.92
CA LEU A 38 11.42 13.14 2.93
C LEU A 38 11.61 12.56 4.34
N LEU A 39 10.86 11.52 4.70
CA LEU A 39 10.95 10.87 6.01
C LEU A 39 12.29 10.15 6.19
N PHE A 40 12.72 9.37 5.19
CA PHE A 40 14.01 8.68 5.27
C PHE A 40 15.16 9.69 5.40
N ARG A 41 15.09 10.80 4.65
CA ARG A 41 16.06 11.90 4.78
C ARG A 41 16.04 12.52 6.19
N CYS A 42 14.86 12.67 6.79
CA CYS A 42 14.75 13.12 8.19
C CYS A 42 15.41 12.16 9.15
N LEU A 43 15.13 10.84 9.05
CA LEU A 43 15.77 9.79 9.87
C LEU A 43 17.29 9.76 9.68
N ALA A 44 17.78 9.92 8.45
CA ALA A 44 19.22 9.97 8.16
C ALA A 44 19.90 11.22 8.77
N LYS A 45 19.23 12.38 8.72
CA LYS A 45 19.74 13.61 9.38
C LYS A 45 19.81 13.46 10.89
N SER A 46 18.80 12.84 11.48
CA SER A 46 18.71 12.62 12.94
C SER A 46 19.62 11.48 13.45
N GLY A 47 20.31 10.77 12.55
CA GLY A 47 21.27 9.73 12.93
C GLY A 47 20.65 8.33 13.13
N TYR A 48 19.37 8.13 12.88
CA TYR A 48 18.73 6.81 12.95
C TYR A 48 19.09 5.91 11.77
N ALA A 49 19.41 6.47 10.60
CA ALA A 49 19.86 5.71 9.45
C ALA A 49 21.40 5.72 9.32
N ASP A 50 21.96 4.57 9.03
CA ASP A 50 23.37 4.41 8.65
C ASP A 50 23.65 4.98 7.24
N LEU A 51 22.61 5.08 6.43
CA LEU A 51 22.68 5.63 5.08
C LEU A 51 22.97 7.14 5.12
N PRO A 52 24.03 7.63 4.44
CA PRO A 52 24.28 9.07 4.33
C PRO A 52 23.12 9.81 3.66
N VAL A 53 22.83 11.02 4.13
CA VAL A 53 21.75 11.86 3.60
C VAL A 53 21.85 12.06 2.08
N SER A 54 23.08 12.19 1.55
CA SER A 54 23.36 12.34 0.10
C SER A 54 22.97 11.11 -0.72
N LYS A 55 22.85 9.93 -0.10
CA LYS A 55 22.51 8.66 -0.76
C LYS A 55 21.04 8.26 -0.65
N VAL A 56 20.24 9.02 0.10
CA VAL A 56 18.81 8.72 0.28
C VAL A 56 18.06 8.79 -1.06
N GLY A 57 18.38 9.78 -1.89
CA GLY A 57 17.77 9.90 -3.24
C GLY A 57 18.07 8.69 -4.10
N ASP A 58 19.35 8.29 -4.20
CA ASP A 58 19.79 7.12 -4.97
C ASP A 58 19.06 5.85 -4.48
N PHE A 59 18.94 5.69 -3.14
CA PHE A 59 18.28 4.54 -2.55
C PHE A 59 16.78 4.50 -2.89
N ILE A 60 16.04 5.58 -2.66
CA ILE A 60 14.57 5.60 -2.90
C ILE A 60 14.27 5.46 -4.40
N THR A 61 15.03 6.13 -5.28
CA THR A 61 14.87 5.98 -6.73
C THR A 61 15.17 4.55 -7.19
N GLY A 62 16.26 3.96 -6.68
CA GLY A 62 16.59 2.57 -6.97
C GLY A 62 15.56 1.58 -6.45
N ALA A 63 15.04 1.79 -5.23
CA ALA A 63 13.97 0.98 -4.66
C ALA A 63 12.68 1.06 -5.49
N ALA A 64 12.30 2.25 -5.96
CA ALA A 64 11.16 2.43 -6.85
C ALA A 64 11.35 1.70 -8.20
N LEU A 65 12.50 1.92 -8.85
CA LEU A 65 12.76 1.41 -10.20
C LEU A 65 13.05 -0.10 -10.18
N PHE A 66 14.08 -0.51 -9.45
CA PHE A 66 14.53 -1.93 -9.45
C PHE A 66 13.71 -2.81 -8.51
N GLY A 67 13.32 -2.28 -7.35
CA GLY A 67 12.48 -3.00 -6.40
C GLY A 67 11.04 -3.13 -6.89
N VAL A 68 10.32 -2.01 -6.96
CA VAL A 68 8.87 -2.02 -7.19
C VAL A 68 8.53 -2.25 -8.67
N ILE A 69 9.06 -1.43 -9.59
CA ILE A 69 8.64 -1.50 -11.00
C ILE A 69 9.18 -2.75 -11.68
N ILE A 70 10.49 -2.94 -11.69
CA ILE A 70 11.10 -4.11 -12.36
C ILE A 70 10.72 -5.39 -11.63
N GLY A 71 10.81 -5.42 -10.30
CA GLY A 71 10.40 -6.58 -9.51
C GLY A 71 8.94 -6.95 -9.70
N GLY A 72 8.04 -5.96 -9.68
CA GLY A 72 6.61 -6.15 -9.92
C GLY A 72 6.30 -6.69 -11.32
N ARG A 73 6.98 -6.16 -12.34
CA ARG A 73 6.82 -6.61 -13.72
C ARG A 73 7.36 -8.04 -13.94
N LEU A 74 8.58 -8.31 -13.49
CA LEU A 74 9.15 -9.64 -13.56
C LEU A 74 8.32 -10.67 -12.78
N GLY A 75 7.86 -10.32 -11.57
CA GLY A 75 6.96 -11.18 -10.81
C GLY A 75 5.64 -11.45 -11.54
N TYR A 76 5.08 -10.47 -12.26
CA TYR A 76 3.91 -10.69 -13.10
C TYR A 76 4.20 -11.68 -14.24
N VAL A 77 5.29 -11.48 -14.95
CA VAL A 77 5.71 -12.37 -16.05
C VAL A 77 5.91 -13.79 -15.53
N PHE A 78 6.68 -13.98 -14.46
CA PHE A 78 7.01 -15.33 -13.99
C PHE A 78 5.83 -16.07 -13.34
N PHE A 79 4.97 -15.36 -12.59
CA PHE A 79 3.92 -16.02 -11.82
C PHE A 79 2.55 -16.06 -12.52
N TYR A 80 2.27 -15.12 -13.43
CA TYR A 80 0.93 -14.98 -14.00
C TYR A 80 0.88 -15.12 -15.53
N LYS A 81 1.95 -14.71 -16.25
CA LYS A 81 1.99 -14.76 -17.73
C LYS A 81 3.35 -15.18 -18.26
N PRO A 82 3.81 -16.43 -18.01
CA PRO A 82 5.12 -16.90 -18.47
C PRO A 82 5.26 -16.94 -20.00
N GLU A 83 4.16 -16.97 -20.74
CA GLU A 83 4.15 -16.86 -22.21
C GLU A 83 4.76 -15.56 -22.73
N MET A 84 4.74 -14.47 -21.94
CA MET A 84 5.39 -13.20 -22.31
C MET A 84 6.92 -13.32 -22.48
N LEU A 85 7.54 -14.37 -21.93
CA LEU A 85 8.96 -14.64 -22.16
C LEU A 85 9.28 -14.95 -23.63
N ARG A 86 8.28 -15.37 -24.41
CA ARG A 86 8.41 -15.59 -25.85
C ARG A 86 8.39 -14.28 -26.66
N GLU A 87 7.89 -13.21 -26.06
CA GLU A 87 7.80 -11.88 -26.66
C GLU A 87 8.45 -10.82 -25.74
N PRO A 88 9.80 -10.76 -25.66
CA PRO A 88 10.50 -9.94 -24.66
C PRO A 88 10.14 -8.46 -24.68
N LEU A 89 9.78 -7.92 -25.84
CA LEU A 89 9.34 -6.51 -25.96
C LEU A 89 8.01 -6.25 -25.24
N SER A 90 7.14 -7.25 -25.09
CA SER A 90 5.89 -7.12 -24.33
C SER A 90 6.13 -6.93 -22.83
N ILE A 91 7.27 -7.42 -22.31
CA ILE A 91 7.66 -7.24 -20.92
C ILE A 91 7.89 -5.76 -20.59
N LEU A 92 8.39 -4.98 -21.54
CA LEU A 92 8.69 -3.55 -21.34
C LEU A 92 7.43 -2.67 -21.32
N LYS A 93 6.30 -3.15 -21.80
CA LYS A 93 5.04 -2.41 -21.87
C LYS A 93 4.32 -2.33 -20.52
N VAL A 94 4.95 -1.68 -19.54
CA VAL A 94 4.39 -1.54 -18.17
C VAL A 94 3.11 -0.70 -18.12
N TRP A 95 2.87 0.13 -19.13
CA TRP A 95 1.66 0.96 -19.26
C TRP A 95 0.40 0.18 -19.64
N GLU A 96 0.53 -1.06 -20.15
CA GLU A 96 -0.59 -1.96 -20.42
C GLU A 96 -1.07 -2.69 -19.14
N GLY A 97 -0.48 -2.37 -17.98
CA GLY A 97 -0.78 -3.03 -16.72
C GLY A 97 0.03 -4.32 -16.51
N GLY A 98 -0.41 -5.17 -15.59
CA GLY A 98 0.27 -6.44 -15.30
C GLY A 98 1.48 -6.25 -14.38
N MET A 99 1.19 -5.95 -13.13
CA MET A 99 2.16 -5.85 -12.04
C MET A 99 1.82 -6.85 -10.93
N SER A 100 2.82 -7.49 -10.36
CA SER A 100 2.68 -8.40 -9.23
C SER A 100 3.14 -7.72 -7.95
N SER A 101 2.27 -7.65 -6.95
CA SER A 101 2.63 -7.14 -5.62
C SER A 101 3.70 -8.00 -4.95
N HIS A 102 3.61 -9.32 -5.10
CA HIS A 102 4.64 -10.25 -4.58
C HIS A 102 5.98 -10.05 -5.28
N GLY A 103 5.96 -9.85 -6.61
CA GLY A 103 7.16 -9.52 -7.37
C GLY A 103 7.79 -8.22 -6.93
N GLY A 104 6.99 -7.19 -6.66
CA GLY A 104 7.46 -5.91 -6.12
C GLY A 104 8.10 -6.05 -4.73
N MET A 105 7.50 -6.84 -3.84
CA MET A 105 8.07 -7.10 -2.50
C MET A 105 9.39 -7.87 -2.58
N LEU A 106 9.47 -8.92 -3.40
CA LEU A 106 10.72 -9.68 -3.61
C LEU A 106 11.80 -8.82 -4.27
N GLY A 107 11.43 -8.01 -5.25
CA GLY A 107 12.34 -7.07 -5.89
C GLY A 107 12.89 -6.03 -4.91
N LEU A 108 12.03 -5.48 -4.06
CA LEU A 108 12.42 -4.53 -3.01
C LEU A 108 13.37 -5.18 -2.00
N LEU A 109 13.09 -6.42 -1.57
CA LEU A 109 13.95 -7.19 -0.67
C LEU A 109 15.33 -7.42 -1.30
N ALA A 110 15.36 -7.87 -2.55
CA ALA A 110 16.61 -8.10 -3.27
C ALA A 110 17.40 -6.80 -3.49
N PHE A 111 16.72 -5.72 -3.87
CA PHE A 111 17.36 -4.42 -4.05
C PHE A 111 17.93 -3.86 -2.74
N THR A 112 17.18 -3.91 -1.64
CA THR A 112 17.67 -3.42 -0.34
C THR A 112 18.88 -4.21 0.14
N PHE A 113 18.89 -5.53 -0.06
CA PHE A 113 20.02 -6.39 0.24
C PHE A 113 21.26 -6.03 -0.62
N TYR A 114 21.09 -5.93 -1.94
CA TYR A 114 22.14 -5.51 -2.86
C TYR A 114 22.70 -4.12 -2.51
N PHE A 115 21.83 -3.15 -2.27
CA PHE A 115 22.22 -1.78 -1.94
C PHE A 115 22.99 -1.72 -0.63
N SER A 116 22.54 -2.42 0.39
CA SER A 116 23.20 -2.55 1.69
C SER A 116 24.61 -3.15 1.55
N TRP A 117 24.72 -4.26 0.81
CA TRP A 117 25.99 -4.91 0.53
C TRP A 117 26.94 -3.97 -0.22
N ARG A 118 26.46 -3.33 -1.28
CA ARG A 118 27.27 -2.43 -2.14
C ARG A 118 27.81 -1.22 -1.37
N HIS A 119 27.03 -0.68 -0.44
CA HIS A 119 27.39 0.52 0.33
C HIS A 119 27.98 0.19 1.72
N LYS A 120 28.15 -1.09 2.07
CA LYS A 120 28.69 -1.57 3.36
C LYS A 120 27.97 -0.97 4.58
N ILE A 121 26.64 -0.91 4.50
CA ILE A 121 25.74 -0.47 5.58
C ILE A 121 24.93 -1.64 6.13
N SER A 122 24.40 -1.51 7.34
CA SER A 122 23.56 -2.53 7.93
C SER A 122 22.25 -2.68 7.14
N TRP A 123 21.96 -3.89 6.66
CA TRP A 123 20.70 -4.19 5.97
C TRP A 123 19.49 -4.06 6.89
N THR A 124 19.60 -4.51 8.15
CA THR A 124 18.55 -4.37 9.14
C THR A 124 18.28 -2.92 9.51
N ASN A 125 19.34 -2.06 9.59
CA ASN A 125 19.14 -0.63 9.76
C ASN A 125 18.48 0.02 8.55
N LEU A 126 18.88 -0.37 7.34
CA LEU A 126 18.24 0.13 6.10
C LEU A 126 16.76 -0.27 6.05
N GLY A 127 16.44 -1.53 6.40
CA GLY A 127 15.09 -2.04 6.52
C GLY A 127 14.26 -1.28 7.56
N ASP A 128 14.78 -1.07 8.76
CA ASP A 128 14.11 -0.34 9.84
C ASP A 128 13.69 1.07 9.41
N ASN A 129 14.59 1.79 8.72
CA ASN A 129 14.26 3.13 8.24
C ASN A 129 13.25 3.10 7.07
N LEU A 130 13.30 2.07 6.23
CA LEU A 130 12.35 1.90 5.13
C LEU A 130 10.93 1.60 5.65
N VAL A 131 10.80 0.67 6.61
CA VAL A 131 9.47 0.29 7.13
C VAL A 131 8.79 1.41 7.92
N VAL A 132 9.53 2.37 8.48
CA VAL A 132 8.94 3.59 9.06
C VAL A 132 8.24 4.44 8.01
N THR A 133 8.70 4.41 6.76
CA THR A 133 8.11 5.20 5.67
C THR A 133 6.99 4.46 4.93
N ALA A 134 7.00 3.12 4.96
CA ALA A 134 6.08 2.27 4.21
C ALA A 134 4.58 2.51 4.50
N PRO A 135 4.14 2.76 5.76
CA PRO A 135 2.73 2.97 6.06
C PRO A 135 2.10 4.14 5.32
N LEU A 136 2.85 5.22 5.03
CA LEU A 136 2.32 6.32 4.22
C LEU A 136 2.06 5.89 2.77
N GLY A 137 2.89 4.99 2.23
CA GLY A 137 2.63 4.37 0.93
C GLY A 137 1.35 3.53 0.94
N LEU A 138 1.13 2.74 1.99
CA LEU A 138 -0.11 1.99 2.19
C LEU A 138 -1.31 2.94 2.29
N PHE A 139 -1.22 3.99 3.09
CA PHE A 139 -2.25 5.01 3.22
C PHE A 139 -2.68 5.58 1.86
N PHE A 140 -1.72 6.10 1.07
CA PHE A 140 -2.04 6.67 -0.24
C PHE A 140 -2.61 5.63 -1.21
N GLY A 141 -2.09 4.40 -1.19
CA GLY A 141 -2.61 3.31 -2.01
C GLY A 141 -4.06 2.97 -1.66
N ARG A 142 -4.41 2.91 -0.37
CA ARG A 142 -5.78 2.64 0.10
C ARG A 142 -6.75 3.78 -0.22
N CYS A 143 -6.29 5.04 -0.10
CA CYS A 143 -7.06 6.18 -0.57
C CYS A 143 -7.33 6.11 -2.08
N ALA A 144 -6.35 5.69 -2.88
CA ALA A 144 -6.54 5.48 -4.31
C ALA A 144 -7.51 4.33 -4.62
N ASN A 145 -7.46 3.22 -3.87
CA ASN A 145 -8.45 2.15 -3.99
C ASN A 145 -9.88 2.66 -3.68
N PHE A 146 -10.02 3.48 -2.64
CA PHE A 146 -11.30 4.11 -2.31
C PHE A 146 -11.80 5.00 -3.45
N ILE A 147 -10.96 5.91 -3.95
CA ILE A 147 -11.32 6.80 -5.08
C ILE A 147 -11.69 5.98 -6.33
N ASN A 148 -11.00 4.87 -6.57
CA ASN A 148 -11.35 3.95 -7.66
C ASN A 148 -12.63 3.15 -7.40
N GLY A 149 -13.18 3.12 -6.17
CA GLY A 149 -14.35 2.33 -5.80
C GLY A 149 -14.12 0.82 -5.85
N GLU A 150 -12.89 0.35 -5.62
CA GLU A 150 -12.50 -1.06 -5.67
C GLU A 150 -12.09 -1.59 -4.30
N LEU A 151 -12.05 -2.93 -4.13
CA LEU A 151 -11.68 -3.58 -2.86
C LEU A 151 -12.57 -3.16 -1.69
N TYR A 152 -13.86 -2.99 -1.94
CA TYR A 152 -14.89 -2.66 -0.95
C TYR A 152 -15.08 -3.81 0.06
N GLY A 153 -15.79 -3.50 1.15
CA GLY A 153 -16.02 -4.44 2.23
C GLY A 153 -17.28 -5.28 2.07
N ARG A 154 -17.53 -6.10 3.09
CA ARG A 154 -18.73 -6.94 3.20
C ARG A 154 -19.98 -6.11 3.32
N ILE A 155 -21.11 -6.73 3.00
CA ILE A 155 -22.46 -6.18 3.17
C ILE A 155 -22.67 -5.78 4.64
N THR A 156 -23.26 -4.61 4.86
CA THR A 156 -23.52 -4.08 6.20
C THR A 156 -24.69 -3.10 6.20
N ASN A 157 -25.22 -2.83 7.39
CA ASN A 157 -26.27 -1.85 7.63
C ASN A 157 -25.85 -0.71 8.57
N VAL A 158 -24.54 -0.54 8.81
CA VAL A 158 -24.05 0.57 9.63
C VAL A 158 -24.35 1.91 8.97
N SER A 159 -24.53 2.97 9.77
CA SER A 159 -24.96 4.28 9.27
C SER A 159 -23.98 4.95 8.28
N TRP A 160 -22.72 4.55 8.29
CA TRP A 160 -21.67 5.03 7.38
C TRP A 160 -21.34 4.04 6.25
N ALA A 161 -22.20 3.04 6.01
CA ALA A 161 -22.06 2.15 4.86
C ALA A 161 -22.13 2.94 3.56
N MET A 162 -21.49 2.43 2.53
CA MET A 162 -21.44 3.04 1.18
C MET A 162 -21.83 2.03 0.12
N GLN A 163 -22.36 2.52 -0.98
CA GLN A 163 -22.73 1.71 -2.14
C GLN A 163 -21.69 1.93 -3.25
N PHE A 164 -21.10 0.85 -3.76
CA PHE A 164 -20.01 0.93 -4.74
C PHE A 164 -20.50 0.45 -6.11
N PRO A 165 -20.66 1.35 -7.11
CA PRO A 165 -21.16 0.96 -8.46
C PRO A 165 -20.31 -0.11 -9.14
N LYS A 166 -19.03 -0.24 -8.80
CA LYS A 166 -18.17 -1.29 -9.35
C LYS A 166 -18.58 -2.70 -8.95
N GLU A 167 -19.40 -2.88 -7.91
CA GLU A 167 -19.94 -4.22 -7.59
C GLU A 167 -20.77 -4.81 -8.72
N LEU A 168 -21.31 -3.97 -9.63
CA LEU A 168 -22.00 -4.43 -10.83
C LEU A 168 -21.11 -5.27 -11.77
N LEU A 169 -19.78 -5.13 -11.68
CA LEU A 169 -18.83 -5.93 -12.45
C LEU A 169 -18.69 -7.35 -11.91
N ASP A 170 -18.97 -7.55 -10.62
CA ASP A 170 -18.75 -8.81 -9.90
C ASP A 170 -20.10 -9.53 -9.61
N HIS A 171 -21.25 -8.82 -9.70
CA HIS A 171 -22.58 -9.33 -9.35
C HIS A 171 -23.57 -9.24 -10.52
N PRO A 172 -23.70 -10.31 -11.35
CA PRO A 172 -24.52 -10.30 -12.56
C PRO A 172 -26.02 -9.97 -12.34
N ASP A 173 -26.60 -10.40 -11.21
CA ASP A 173 -28.02 -10.14 -10.91
C ASP A 173 -28.28 -8.65 -10.62
N GLU A 174 -27.38 -7.98 -9.93
CA GLU A 174 -27.44 -6.55 -9.67
C GLU A 174 -27.18 -5.77 -10.96
N ALA A 175 -26.23 -6.22 -11.76
CA ALA A 175 -25.91 -5.65 -13.06
C ALA A 175 -27.12 -5.68 -14.01
N ALA A 176 -27.84 -6.80 -14.08
CA ALA A 176 -29.03 -6.92 -14.92
C ALA A 176 -30.14 -5.91 -14.50
N ARG A 177 -30.39 -5.77 -13.19
CA ARG A 177 -31.33 -4.78 -12.66
C ARG A 177 -30.88 -3.35 -12.94
N ALA A 178 -29.58 -3.06 -12.79
CA ALA A 178 -29.03 -1.76 -13.08
C ALA A 178 -29.15 -1.39 -14.56
N ILE A 179 -28.85 -2.32 -15.47
CA ILE A 179 -29.01 -2.09 -16.92
C ILE A 179 -30.44 -1.74 -17.26
N ILE A 180 -31.42 -2.50 -16.75
CA ILE A 180 -32.87 -2.24 -17.01
C ILE A 180 -33.27 -0.84 -16.50
N ALA A 181 -32.79 -0.43 -15.33
CA ALA A 181 -33.13 0.85 -14.75
C ALA A 181 -32.43 2.01 -15.46
N CYS A 182 -31.13 1.90 -15.73
CA CYS A 182 -30.33 2.96 -16.34
C CYS A 182 -30.59 3.12 -17.82
N ASN A 183 -30.93 2.05 -18.55
CA ASN A 183 -31.28 2.13 -19.98
C ASN A 183 -32.55 2.98 -20.22
N LYS A 184 -33.45 3.12 -19.22
CA LYS A 184 -34.59 4.02 -19.28
C LYS A 184 -34.20 5.50 -19.19
N ILE A 185 -33.03 5.79 -18.63
CA ILE A 185 -32.49 7.14 -18.46
C ILE A 185 -31.67 7.50 -19.70
N ASP A 186 -30.73 6.62 -20.08
CA ASP A 186 -29.92 6.72 -21.28
C ASP A 186 -29.84 5.34 -21.97
N PRO A 187 -30.41 5.20 -23.19
CA PRO A 187 -30.38 3.95 -23.96
C PRO A 187 -28.97 3.42 -24.29
N SER A 188 -27.93 4.23 -24.18
CA SER A 188 -26.54 3.80 -24.39
C SER A 188 -25.98 2.99 -23.22
N LEU A 189 -26.60 3.04 -22.04
CA LEU A 189 -26.14 2.35 -20.82
C LEU A 189 -26.56 0.87 -20.83
N THR A 190 -25.94 0.10 -21.71
CA THR A 190 -26.25 -1.31 -21.95
C THR A 190 -25.29 -2.28 -21.26
N THR A 191 -24.22 -1.78 -20.65
CA THR A 191 -23.21 -2.60 -19.96
C THR A 191 -22.90 -2.06 -18.57
N PRO A 192 -22.50 -2.92 -17.61
CA PRO A 192 -22.08 -2.48 -16.27
C PRO A 192 -20.96 -1.43 -16.31
N ASP A 193 -19.97 -1.61 -17.20
CA ASP A 193 -18.86 -0.64 -17.38
C ASP A 193 -19.36 0.75 -17.82
N ALA A 194 -20.31 0.81 -18.75
CA ALA A 194 -20.91 2.07 -19.19
C ALA A 194 -21.65 2.75 -18.04
N ILE A 195 -22.41 1.99 -17.25
CA ILE A 195 -23.13 2.51 -16.08
C ILE A 195 -22.15 3.05 -15.04
N VAL A 196 -21.13 2.27 -14.67
CA VAL A 196 -20.09 2.70 -13.71
C VAL A 196 -19.39 3.98 -14.18
N ALA A 197 -19.11 4.10 -15.48
CA ALA A 197 -18.48 5.30 -16.06
C ALA A 197 -19.42 6.51 -16.09
N ALA A 198 -20.75 6.32 -16.11
CA ALA A 198 -21.75 7.39 -16.13
C ALA A 198 -22.02 7.97 -14.72
N VAL A 199 -21.90 7.16 -13.66
CA VAL A 199 -22.23 7.57 -12.26
C VAL A 199 -21.61 8.91 -11.85
N PRO A 200 -20.31 9.21 -12.10
CA PRO A 200 -19.73 10.47 -11.71
C PRO A 200 -20.25 11.70 -12.46
N ARG A 201 -21.04 11.51 -13.52
CA ARG A 201 -21.48 12.58 -14.44
C ARG A 201 -22.98 12.77 -14.47
N GLU A 202 -23.74 11.69 -14.18
CA GLU A 202 -25.18 11.62 -14.35
C GLU A 202 -25.88 11.38 -13.01
N PRO A 203 -26.38 12.43 -12.34
CA PRO A 203 -27.07 12.29 -11.06
C PRO A 203 -28.30 11.35 -11.13
N ALA A 204 -28.99 11.28 -12.27
CA ALA A 204 -30.12 10.39 -12.46
C ALA A 204 -29.72 8.91 -12.41
N VAL A 205 -28.58 8.55 -13.01
CA VAL A 205 -28.02 7.19 -12.95
C VAL A 205 -27.62 6.85 -11.51
N LYS A 206 -26.97 7.76 -10.81
CA LYS A 206 -26.59 7.60 -9.39
C LYS A 206 -27.83 7.35 -8.53
N GLU A 207 -28.91 8.10 -8.73
CA GLU A 207 -30.14 7.93 -7.96
C GLU A 207 -30.84 6.60 -8.27
N ALA A 208 -30.87 6.17 -9.54
CA ALA A 208 -31.41 4.87 -9.95
C ALA A 208 -30.64 3.71 -9.28
N LEU A 209 -29.34 3.82 -9.14
CA LEU A 209 -28.51 2.80 -8.51
C LEU A 209 -28.70 2.71 -6.99
N ARG A 210 -29.15 3.76 -6.32
CA ARG A 210 -29.34 3.80 -4.86
C ARG A 210 -30.25 2.70 -4.32
N THR A 211 -31.25 2.29 -5.11
CA THR A 211 -32.19 1.23 -4.73
C THR A 211 -31.74 -0.17 -5.15
N ILE A 212 -30.67 -0.27 -5.95
CA ILE A 212 -30.20 -1.52 -6.56
C ILE A 212 -28.95 -2.03 -5.84
N LEU A 213 -27.99 -1.10 -5.57
CA LEU A 213 -26.71 -1.44 -4.99
C LEU A 213 -26.82 -1.79 -3.50
N THR A 214 -26.03 -2.75 -3.08
CA THR A 214 -25.99 -3.23 -1.70
C THR A 214 -25.07 -2.34 -0.84
N PRO A 215 -25.47 -1.92 0.38
CA PRO A 215 -24.60 -1.16 1.28
C PRO A 215 -23.45 -2.02 1.80
N ARG A 216 -22.23 -1.50 1.77
CA ARG A 216 -20.99 -2.20 2.13
C ARG A 216 -20.10 -1.36 3.03
N HIS A 217 -19.25 -2.03 3.79
CA HIS A 217 -18.19 -1.34 4.56
C HIS A 217 -17.20 -0.65 3.60
N PRO A 218 -16.82 0.62 3.84
CA PRO A 218 -15.71 1.25 3.14
C PRO A 218 -14.36 0.74 3.69
N SER A 219 -14.07 -0.56 3.49
CA SER A 219 -12.91 -1.25 4.07
C SER A 219 -11.58 -0.62 3.68
N GLN A 220 -11.50 0.02 2.50
CA GLN A 220 -10.33 0.76 2.05
C GLN A 220 -9.95 1.87 3.04
N LEU A 221 -10.93 2.57 3.61
CA LEU A 221 -10.71 3.63 4.60
C LEU A 221 -10.25 3.06 5.95
N TYR A 222 -10.76 1.87 6.33
CA TYR A 222 -10.28 1.17 7.53
C TYR A 222 -8.82 0.74 7.36
N GLU A 223 -8.48 0.17 6.20
CA GLU A 223 -7.11 -0.18 5.84
C GLU A 223 -6.20 1.06 5.84
N ALA A 224 -6.62 2.17 5.22
CA ALA A 224 -5.88 3.42 5.23
C ALA A 224 -5.61 3.93 6.65
N PHE A 225 -6.60 3.85 7.53
CA PHE A 225 -6.45 4.30 8.92
C PHE A 225 -5.52 3.39 9.72
N PHE A 226 -5.77 2.08 9.76
CA PHE A 226 -4.99 1.16 10.59
C PHE A 226 -3.62 0.84 10.01
N GLU A 227 -3.54 0.41 8.73
CA GLU A 227 -2.29 0.03 8.06
C GLU A 227 -1.45 1.26 7.65
N GLY A 228 -2.11 2.42 7.48
CA GLY A 228 -1.47 3.69 7.15
C GLY A 228 -1.19 4.53 8.39
N VAL A 229 -2.21 5.24 8.91
CA VAL A 229 -2.04 6.28 9.94
C VAL A 229 -1.56 5.70 11.28
N VAL A 230 -2.27 4.68 11.81
CA VAL A 230 -1.94 4.12 13.13
C VAL A 230 -0.59 3.43 13.11
N LEU A 231 -0.33 2.62 12.09
CA LEU A 231 0.97 1.94 11.92
C LEU A 231 2.11 2.95 11.76
N PHE A 232 1.93 4.02 10.98
CA PHE A 232 2.90 5.10 10.88
C PHE A 232 3.18 5.74 12.23
N ALA A 233 2.15 6.07 12.99
CA ALA A 233 2.30 6.67 14.32
C ALA A 233 3.13 5.77 15.24
N ILE A 234 2.81 4.47 15.31
CA ILE A 234 3.56 3.50 16.13
C ILE A 234 5.04 3.50 15.71
N LEU A 235 5.32 3.32 14.42
CA LEU A 235 6.70 3.18 13.92
C LEU A 235 7.49 4.49 13.98
N TRP A 236 6.84 5.65 13.93
CA TRP A 236 7.48 6.94 14.08
C TRP A 236 7.81 7.25 15.55
N PHE A 237 6.89 6.98 16.47
CA PHE A 237 7.07 7.31 17.88
C PHE A 237 8.05 6.37 18.60
N VAL A 238 8.11 5.08 18.23
CA VAL A 238 9.02 4.12 18.89
C VAL A 238 10.50 4.53 18.75
N PRO A 239 11.06 4.80 17.56
CA PRO A 239 12.47 5.17 17.45
C PRO A 239 12.74 6.56 18.03
N THR A 240 11.79 7.50 17.94
CA THR A 240 12.01 8.87 18.45
C THR A 240 12.02 8.95 19.97
N ARG A 241 11.42 8.00 20.66
CA ARG A 241 11.33 7.93 22.13
C ARG A 241 12.24 6.88 22.76
N MET A 242 12.53 5.81 22.04
CA MET A 242 13.23 4.64 22.57
C MET A 242 14.33 4.20 21.61
N ARG A 243 15.58 4.15 22.09
CA ARG A 243 16.70 3.63 21.30
C ARG A 243 16.53 2.12 21.14
N GLN A 244 16.27 1.65 19.92
CA GLN A 244 16.05 0.24 19.61
C GLN A 244 17.25 -0.33 18.81
N PRO A 245 17.58 -1.63 19.00
CA PRO A 245 18.50 -2.33 18.11
C PRO A 245 17.95 -2.41 16.68
N ASN A 246 18.86 -2.43 15.71
CA ASN A 246 18.52 -2.60 14.28
C ASN A 246 17.80 -3.93 14.05
N GLY A 247 16.68 -3.91 13.33
CA GLY A 247 15.78 -5.03 13.05
C GLY A 247 14.51 -5.02 13.91
N VAL A 248 14.49 -4.27 15.03
CA VAL A 248 13.29 -4.20 15.89
C VAL A 248 12.14 -3.51 15.20
N LEU A 249 12.37 -2.40 14.49
CA LEU A 249 11.31 -1.68 13.79
C LEU A 249 10.74 -2.49 12.62
N THR A 250 11.60 -3.21 11.90
CA THR A 250 11.18 -4.15 10.85
C THR A 250 10.27 -5.24 11.43
N GLY A 251 10.68 -5.84 12.57
CA GLY A 251 9.86 -6.82 13.25
C GLY A 251 8.53 -6.25 13.75
N LEU A 252 8.56 -5.05 14.35
CA LEU A 252 7.35 -4.36 14.82
C LEU A 252 6.38 -4.03 13.67
N PHE A 253 6.91 -3.58 12.52
CA PHE A 253 6.12 -3.38 11.32
C PHE A 253 5.36 -4.64 10.93
N PHE A 254 6.06 -5.79 10.81
CA PHE A 254 5.41 -7.04 10.40
C PHE A 254 4.34 -7.49 11.39
N VAL A 255 4.60 -7.40 12.69
CA VAL A 255 3.64 -7.79 13.73
C VAL A 255 2.41 -6.87 13.72
N CYS A 256 2.61 -5.56 13.78
CA CYS A 256 1.50 -4.60 13.82
C CYS A 256 0.69 -4.61 12.53
N TYR A 257 1.36 -4.59 11.37
CA TYR A 257 0.68 -4.71 10.07
C TYR A 257 -0.17 -5.97 9.98
N ALA A 258 0.38 -7.12 10.38
CA ALA A 258 -0.34 -8.38 10.33
C ALA A 258 -1.56 -8.39 11.26
N ILE A 259 -1.45 -7.82 12.46
CA ILE A 259 -2.58 -7.68 13.39
C ILE A 259 -3.66 -6.79 12.76
N PHE A 260 -3.30 -5.61 12.25
CA PHE A 260 -4.25 -4.71 11.61
C PHE A 260 -4.89 -5.35 10.38
N ARG A 261 -4.11 -6.06 9.57
CA ARG A 261 -4.61 -6.81 8.42
C ARG A 261 -5.63 -7.86 8.82
N ILE A 262 -5.38 -8.66 9.87
CA ILE A 262 -6.32 -9.66 10.36
C ILE A 262 -7.63 -8.98 10.81
N VAL A 263 -7.54 -7.87 11.53
CA VAL A 263 -8.71 -7.14 12.02
C VAL A 263 -9.52 -6.55 10.85
N VAL A 264 -8.87 -5.86 9.92
CA VAL A 264 -9.60 -5.20 8.82
C VAL A 264 -10.15 -6.22 7.81
N GLU A 265 -9.51 -7.37 7.66
CA GLU A 265 -9.99 -8.45 6.79
C GLU A 265 -11.35 -9.01 7.22
N THR A 266 -11.77 -8.82 8.47
CA THR A 266 -13.11 -9.21 8.93
C THR A 266 -14.23 -8.36 8.30
N PHE A 267 -13.89 -7.14 7.88
CA PHE A 267 -14.81 -6.20 7.22
C PHE A 267 -14.70 -6.22 5.69
N ARG A 268 -13.67 -6.88 5.15
CA ARG A 268 -13.41 -6.92 3.72
C ARG A 268 -14.15 -8.08 3.05
N GLU A 269 -14.62 -7.86 1.82
CA GLU A 269 -15.11 -8.94 0.96
C GLU A 269 -13.93 -9.82 0.56
N PRO A 270 -14.00 -11.16 0.74
CA PRO A 270 -12.92 -12.06 0.36
C PRO A 270 -12.72 -12.09 -1.16
N ASP A 271 -11.50 -11.80 -1.63
CA ASP A 271 -11.15 -11.79 -3.07
C ASP A 271 -10.97 -13.23 -3.64
N ALA A 272 -10.93 -14.24 -2.77
CA ALA A 272 -10.65 -15.61 -3.17
C ALA A 272 -11.13 -16.63 -2.11
N SER A 273 -11.13 -17.90 -2.48
CA SER A 273 -11.49 -19.02 -1.60
C SER A 273 -10.66 -19.02 -0.30
N LEU A 274 -11.31 -19.42 0.79
CA LEU A 274 -10.70 -19.53 2.11
C LEU A 274 -9.67 -20.67 2.16
N ILE A 275 -8.63 -20.48 2.95
CA ILE A 275 -7.59 -21.50 3.23
C ILE A 275 -7.74 -21.90 4.70
N GLY A 276 -8.21 -23.14 4.95
CA GLY A 276 -8.40 -23.61 6.32
C GLY A 276 -9.36 -22.75 7.17
N GLY A 277 -10.38 -22.13 6.53
CA GLY A 277 -11.33 -21.22 7.19
C GLY A 277 -10.87 -19.77 7.31
N PHE A 278 -9.61 -19.47 6.95
CA PHE A 278 -9.06 -18.11 6.93
C PHE A 278 -9.10 -17.51 5.54
N THR A 279 -9.26 -16.19 5.45
CA THR A 279 -8.98 -15.49 4.19
C THR A 279 -7.50 -15.57 3.86
N ARG A 280 -7.12 -15.38 2.59
CA ARG A 280 -5.70 -15.36 2.19
C ARG A 280 -4.92 -14.28 2.96
N GLY A 281 -5.53 -13.11 3.19
CA GLY A 281 -4.93 -12.04 3.97
C GLY A 281 -4.64 -12.45 5.40
N GLN A 282 -5.59 -13.09 6.09
CA GLN A 282 -5.42 -13.61 7.45
C GLN A 282 -4.36 -14.70 7.50
N PHE A 283 -4.42 -15.68 6.60
CA PHE A 283 -3.48 -16.80 6.55
C PHE A 283 -2.02 -16.34 6.42
N PHE A 284 -1.73 -15.47 5.44
CA PHE A 284 -0.37 -14.95 5.26
C PHE A 284 0.07 -14.03 6.41
N SER A 285 -0.85 -13.34 7.06
CA SER A 285 -0.55 -12.49 8.22
C SER A 285 0.00 -13.30 9.41
N LEU A 286 -0.41 -14.56 9.59
CA LEU A 286 0.17 -15.42 10.64
C LEU A 286 1.68 -15.65 10.42
N PHE A 287 2.11 -15.85 9.19
CA PHE A 287 3.54 -15.97 8.87
C PHE A 287 4.28 -14.65 9.09
N LEU A 288 3.65 -13.51 8.78
CA LEU A 288 4.26 -12.20 9.03
C LEU A 288 4.46 -11.95 10.53
N ILE A 289 3.52 -12.37 11.38
CA ILE A 289 3.70 -12.31 12.85
C ILE A 289 4.92 -13.13 13.28
N ALA A 290 5.04 -14.36 12.80
CA ALA A 290 6.16 -15.23 13.15
C ALA A 290 7.50 -14.64 12.69
N ILE A 291 7.56 -14.13 11.45
CA ILE A 291 8.74 -13.44 10.91
C ILE A 291 9.06 -12.20 11.74
N GLY A 292 8.06 -11.38 12.06
CA GLY A 292 8.25 -10.16 12.86
C GLY A 292 8.78 -10.45 14.25
N ILE A 293 8.25 -11.46 14.92
CA ILE A 293 8.74 -11.92 16.23
C ILE A 293 10.20 -12.40 16.11
N ALA A 294 10.53 -13.19 15.09
CA ALA A 294 11.89 -13.65 14.84
C ALA A 294 12.87 -12.48 14.66
N PHE A 295 12.49 -11.44 13.88
CA PHE A 295 13.28 -10.22 13.75
C PHE A 295 13.55 -9.55 15.10
N ILE A 296 12.52 -9.38 15.94
CA ILE A 296 12.65 -8.75 17.26
C ILE A 296 13.56 -9.58 18.17
N ILE A 297 13.39 -10.89 18.19
CA ILE A 297 14.20 -11.80 19.04
C ILE A 297 15.66 -11.74 18.60
N VAL A 298 15.95 -11.90 17.30
CA VAL A 298 17.33 -11.86 16.78
C VAL A 298 17.97 -10.51 17.03
N ALA A 299 17.23 -9.40 16.81
CA ALA A 299 17.74 -8.05 17.08
C ALA A 299 18.09 -7.82 18.55
N LYS A 300 17.32 -8.39 19.49
CA LYS A 300 17.58 -8.28 20.93
C LYS A 300 18.70 -9.21 21.42
N LEU A 301 18.83 -10.39 20.83
CA LEU A 301 19.92 -11.34 21.16
C LEU A 301 21.28 -10.88 20.61
N ARG A 302 21.28 -10.18 19.46
CA ARG A 302 22.50 -9.66 18.81
C ARG A 302 22.36 -8.16 18.51
N PRO A 303 22.31 -7.31 19.56
CA PRO A 303 21.98 -5.91 19.40
C PRO A 303 23.05 -5.17 18.60
N THR A 304 22.65 -4.57 17.49
CA THR A 304 23.43 -3.60 16.73
C THR A 304 22.66 -2.28 16.69
N PHE A 305 23.36 -1.15 16.68
CA PHE A 305 22.75 0.16 16.71
C PHE A 305 23.26 1.03 15.58
N PRO A 306 22.54 2.06 15.14
CA PRO A 306 22.98 3.01 14.14
C PRO A 306 24.33 3.62 14.51
N LYS A 307 25.27 3.70 13.55
CA LYS A 307 26.65 4.13 13.77
C LYS A 307 26.77 5.51 14.41
N LYS A 308 25.94 6.48 13.97
CA LYS A 308 25.95 7.84 14.51
C LYS A 308 25.48 7.92 15.97
N LEU A 309 24.61 7.00 16.40
CA LEU A 309 24.16 6.93 17.79
C LEU A 309 25.16 6.21 18.70
N GLN A 310 26.17 5.55 18.13
CA GLN A 310 27.25 4.88 18.87
C GLN A 310 28.41 5.84 19.19
N ALA A 311 28.57 6.92 18.41
CA ALA A 311 29.65 7.89 18.64
C ALA A 311 29.49 8.54 20.03
N PRO A 312 30.54 8.54 20.90
CA PRO A 312 30.46 9.24 22.17
C PRO A 312 30.20 10.71 21.90
N THR A 313 29.28 11.29 22.67
CA THR A 313 29.02 12.72 22.63
C THR A 313 30.29 13.44 23.09
N SER A 314 30.99 14.08 22.17
CA SER A 314 32.28 14.75 22.39
C SER A 314 32.18 16.02 23.28
N LYS A 315 31.20 16.06 24.24
CA LYS A 315 31.04 17.16 25.17
C LYS A 315 31.87 17.07 26.44
N HIS A 316 32.64 15.99 26.67
CA HIS A 316 33.49 15.86 27.89
C HIS A 316 35.00 15.96 27.67
N GLN A 317 35.49 16.26 26.45
CA GLN A 317 36.93 16.39 26.24
C GLN A 317 37.45 17.85 26.24
N ARG A 318 36.65 18.85 26.56
CA ARG A 318 37.11 20.25 26.65
C ARG A 318 37.44 20.72 28.08
N SER A 319 37.33 19.87 29.09
CA SER A 319 37.55 20.29 30.50
C SER A 319 38.88 19.79 31.12
N SER A 320 39.71 19.07 30.39
CA SER A 320 40.97 18.53 30.94
C SER A 320 42.27 19.07 30.29
N LYS A 321 42.22 20.19 29.54
CA LYS A 321 43.40 20.86 28.97
C LYS A 321 43.59 22.29 29.46
N LEU A 322 43.07 22.63 30.63
CA LEU A 322 43.36 23.85 31.35
C LEU A 322 43.62 23.51 32.83
N GLN A 323 44.70 22.82 33.09
CA GLN A 323 45.49 22.82 34.35
C GLN A 323 46.92 22.59 34.01
#